data_89df3e7fe428fac29d97ad354583359b
#
_entry.id   89df3e7fe428fac29d97ad354583359b
#
_cell.length_a   1.000
_cell.length_b   1.000
_cell.length_c   1.000
_cell.angle_alpha   90.00
_cell.angle_beta   90.00
_cell.angle_gamma   90.00
#
_symmetry.space_group_name_H-M   'P 1'
#
loop_
_entity.id
_entity.type
_entity.pdbx_description
1 polymer ?
#
loop_
_entity_poly.entity_id
_entity_poly.type
_entity_poly.pdbx_seq_one_letter_code
_entity_poly.pdbx_strand_id
1 'polypeptide(L)'
;VVRSIYNGIKQIAETIFNQSNNSFEKACLVEYPRKGIWAVAFVSTKTKGEVNRKLGENKDLYSIFLPTTPNPTSGFLLFLPEKDIVFLDMSVEDAAKLVISAGLVTPKDILSTPKTKNIKK
;
A
#
# COMPACT_ATOMS: atom_id res chain seq x y z
N VAL A 1 -4.15 -5.21 27.20
CA VAL A 1 -4.73 -4.23 26.34
C VAL A 1 -3.92 -4.04 25.09
N VAL A 2 -2.65 -3.76 25.23
CA VAL A 2 -1.81 -3.61 24.07
C VAL A 2 -1.77 -4.90 23.28
N ARG A 3 -1.70 -6.02 23.96
CA ARG A 3 -1.66 -7.30 23.28
C ARG A 3 -2.95 -7.56 22.52
N SER A 4 -4.08 -7.19 23.09
CA SER A 4 -5.34 -7.36 22.39
C SER A 4 -5.41 -6.52 21.14
N ILE A 5 -4.92 -5.31 21.23
CA ILE A 5 -4.91 -4.44 20.07
C ILE A 5 -4.02 -5.02 18.99
N TYR A 6 -2.85 -5.51 19.39
CA TYR A 6 -1.92 -6.10 18.43
C TYR A 6 -2.54 -7.31 17.76
N ASN A 7 -3.19 -8.18 18.53
CA ASN A 7 -3.81 -9.36 17.96
C ASN A 7 -4.94 -9.00 17.02
N GLY A 8 -5.71 -7.99 17.37
CA GLY A 8 -6.78 -7.54 16.50
C GLY A 8 -6.24 -7.03 15.18
N ILE A 9 -5.18 -6.26 15.26
CA ILE A 9 -4.56 -5.73 14.05
C ILE A 9 -4.00 -6.85 13.20
N LYS A 10 -3.35 -7.80 13.85
CA LYS A 10 -2.79 -8.91 13.11
C LYS A 10 -3.88 -9.71 12.42
N GLN A 11 -5.00 -9.90 13.09
CA GLN A 11 -6.09 -10.64 12.53
C GLN A 11 -6.68 -9.93 11.33
N ILE A 12 -6.80 -8.62 11.40
CA ILE A 12 -7.29 -7.84 10.28
C ILE A 12 -6.36 -7.98 9.09
N ALA A 13 -5.06 -7.90 9.34
CA ALA A 13 -4.09 -8.03 8.27
C ALA A 13 -4.19 -9.41 7.61
N GLU A 14 -4.33 -10.44 8.41
CA GLU A 14 -4.42 -11.80 7.87
C GLU A 14 -5.68 -11.96 7.05
N THR A 15 -6.75 -11.35 7.50
CA THR A 15 -8.00 -11.43 6.78
C THR A 15 -7.86 -10.81 5.40
N ILE A 16 -7.21 -9.67 5.33
CA ILE A 16 -7.03 -8.99 4.07
C ILE A 16 -6.19 -9.83 3.12
N PHE A 17 -5.13 -10.44 3.63
CA PHE A 17 -4.27 -11.24 2.76
C PHE A 17 -4.90 -12.55 2.35
N ASN A 18 -5.57 -13.20 3.28
CA ASN A 18 -6.11 -14.51 2.98
C ASN A 18 -7.39 -14.48 2.22
N GLN A 19 -7.98 -13.32 2.14
CA GLN A 19 -9.26 -13.23 1.55
C GLN A 19 -9.27 -13.47 0.11
N SER A 20 -8.23 -13.57 -0.54
CA SER A 20 -8.35 -13.71 -1.92
C SER A 20 -7.14 -14.20 -2.57
N ASN A 21 -7.38 -15.03 -3.48
CA ASN A 21 -6.40 -15.36 -4.42
C ASN A 21 -6.17 -14.17 -5.29
N ASN A 22 -7.01 -13.18 -5.11
CA ASN A 22 -6.88 -11.98 -5.89
C ASN A 22 -6.31 -10.91 -5.04
N SER A 23 -5.47 -11.29 -4.14
CA SER A 23 -4.85 -10.34 -3.27
C SER A 23 -4.13 -9.31 -4.09
N PHE A 24 -3.74 -8.24 -3.43
CA PHE A 24 -3.07 -7.16 -4.09
C PHE A 24 -1.77 -7.63 -4.70
N GLU A 25 -1.47 -7.08 -5.85
CA GLU A 25 -0.29 -7.50 -6.56
C GLU A 25 0.99 -6.90 -6.00
N LYS A 26 0.91 -5.68 -5.53
CA LYS A 26 2.12 -5.02 -5.12
C LYS A 26 1.84 -3.85 -4.21
N ALA A 27 2.78 -3.55 -3.34
CA ALA A 27 2.69 -2.36 -2.53
C ALA A 27 3.32 -1.21 -3.28
N CYS A 28 2.85 -0.01 -3.00
CA CYS A 28 3.37 1.15 -3.72
C CYS A 28 3.20 2.41 -2.89
N LEU A 29 3.75 3.49 -3.41
CA LEU A 29 3.54 4.80 -2.83
C LEU A 29 2.84 5.68 -3.85
N VAL A 30 1.90 6.46 -3.39
CA VAL A 30 1.22 7.40 -4.26
C VAL A 30 1.13 8.73 -3.54
N GLU A 31 1.03 9.81 -4.27
CA GLU A 31 0.88 11.12 -3.66
C GLU A 31 -0.58 11.34 -3.34
N TYR A 32 -0.88 11.54 -2.10
CA TYR A 32 -2.24 11.76 -1.66
C TYR A 32 -2.21 12.37 -0.27
N PRO A 33 -2.98 13.38 0.01
CA PRO A 33 -4.02 13.95 -0.86
C PRO A 33 -3.50 14.98 -1.84
N ARG A 34 -2.23 15.28 -1.80
CA ARG A 34 -1.69 16.23 -2.76
C ARG A 34 -0.23 15.96 -3.00
N LYS A 35 0.30 16.66 -3.97
CA LYS A 35 1.68 16.49 -4.32
C LYS A 35 2.58 16.76 -3.13
N GLY A 36 3.57 15.94 -2.96
CA GLY A 36 4.51 16.09 -1.86
C GLY A 36 4.14 15.30 -0.61
N ILE A 37 2.92 14.80 -0.55
CA ILE A 37 2.51 13.98 0.59
C ILE A 37 2.29 12.57 0.05
N TRP A 38 2.97 11.61 0.63
CA TRP A 38 2.94 10.24 0.12
C TRP A 38 2.20 9.29 1.04
N ALA A 39 1.53 8.34 0.44
CA ALA A 39 0.79 7.34 1.19
C ALA A 39 1.17 5.96 0.68
N VAL A 40 1.15 5.00 1.59
CA VAL A 40 1.36 3.60 1.21
C VAL A 40 0.04 3.08 0.69
N ALA A 41 0.08 2.43 -0.45
CA ALA A 41 -1.11 1.92 -1.09
C ALA A 41 -0.82 0.57 -1.72
N PHE A 42 -1.86 -0.05 -2.27
CA PHE A 42 -1.71 -1.38 -2.84
C PHE A 42 -2.33 -1.41 -4.23
N VAL A 43 -1.61 -2.01 -5.16
CA VAL A 43 -2.12 -2.16 -6.51
C VAL A 43 -3.02 -3.38 -6.54
N SER A 44 -4.28 -3.20 -6.93
CA SER A 44 -5.16 -4.34 -7.04
C SER A 44 -5.13 -4.94 -8.43
N THR A 45 -5.24 -4.10 -9.46
CA THR A 45 -5.23 -4.64 -10.82
C THR A 45 -5.20 -3.47 -11.79
N LYS A 46 -5.03 -3.77 -13.04
CA LYS A 46 -5.17 -2.74 -14.05
C LYS A 46 -6.63 -2.39 -14.15
N THR A 47 -6.90 -1.11 -14.32
CA THR A 47 -8.27 -0.63 -14.38
C THR A 47 -8.94 -1.11 -15.68
N LYS A 48 -10.17 -1.55 -15.56
CA LYS A 48 -10.91 -2.07 -16.70
C LYS A 48 -12.30 -1.49 -16.72
N GLY A 49 -12.98 -1.68 -17.83
CA GLY A 49 -14.38 -1.32 -17.92
C GLY A 49 -14.62 0.15 -18.12
N GLU A 50 -15.75 0.60 -17.66
CA GLU A 50 -16.18 1.96 -17.94
C GLU A 50 -15.24 3.00 -17.36
N VAL A 51 -14.72 2.76 -16.17
CA VAL A 51 -13.81 3.73 -15.57
C VAL A 51 -12.59 3.92 -16.46
N ASN A 52 -12.05 2.82 -16.95
CA ASN A 52 -10.88 2.91 -17.80
C ASN A 52 -11.22 3.61 -19.11
N ARG A 53 -12.41 3.35 -19.66
CA ARG A 53 -12.78 4.00 -20.90
C ARG A 53 -12.94 5.51 -20.72
N LYS A 54 -13.44 5.92 -19.56
CA LYS A 54 -13.68 7.34 -19.34
C LYS A 54 -12.42 8.10 -18.97
N LEU A 55 -11.51 7.47 -18.23
CA LEU A 55 -10.35 8.15 -17.74
C LEU A 55 -9.05 7.76 -18.42
N GLY A 56 -8.99 6.53 -18.89
CA GLY A 56 -7.74 5.97 -19.34
C GLY A 56 -7.39 6.17 -20.77
N GLU A 57 -8.08 7.02 -21.46
CA GLU A 57 -7.82 7.24 -22.87
C GLU A 57 -6.35 7.36 -23.12
N ASN A 58 -5.79 6.44 -23.88
CA ASN A 58 -4.37 6.42 -24.21
C ASN A 58 -3.48 6.25 -22.99
N LYS A 59 -4.02 5.76 -21.88
CA LYS A 59 -3.23 5.51 -20.71
C LYS A 59 -3.63 4.20 -20.07
N ASP A 60 -2.67 3.56 -19.47
CA ASP A 60 -2.96 2.35 -18.71
C ASP A 60 -3.06 2.77 -17.26
N LEU A 61 -4.25 2.67 -16.72
CA LEU A 61 -4.46 3.04 -15.34
C LEU A 61 -4.45 1.82 -14.45
N TYR A 62 -4.01 2.02 -13.23
CA TYR A 62 -4.04 0.98 -12.21
C TYR A 62 -5.06 1.34 -11.16
N SER A 63 -5.76 0.32 -10.68
CA SER A 63 -6.70 0.50 -9.58
C SER A 63 -5.92 0.33 -8.30
N ILE A 64 -5.95 1.35 -7.46
CA ILE A 64 -5.12 1.42 -6.27
C ILE A 64 -6.00 1.52 -5.04
N PHE A 65 -5.70 0.69 -4.05
CA PHE A 65 -6.38 0.79 -2.77
C PHE A 65 -5.48 1.55 -1.80
N LEU A 66 -5.98 2.64 -1.29
CA LEU A 66 -5.24 3.45 -0.33
C LEU A 66 -5.90 3.27 1.03
N PRO A 67 -5.35 2.44 1.90
CA PRO A 67 -6.01 2.12 3.15
C PRO A 67 -5.89 3.22 4.20
N THR A 68 -6.81 3.21 5.13
CA THR A 68 -6.67 4.08 6.29
C THR A 68 -5.81 3.37 7.32
N THR A 69 -5.34 4.13 8.27
CA THR A 69 -4.51 3.63 9.34
C THR A 69 -5.21 3.93 10.66
N PRO A 70 -5.21 3.02 11.59
CA PRO A 70 -4.60 1.68 11.59
C PRO A 70 -5.53 0.60 11.06
N ASN A 71 -6.70 0.95 10.61
CA ASN A 71 -7.67 -0.01 10.16
C ASN A 71 -7.68 -0.07 8.64
N PRO A 72 -7.00 -1.03 8.04
CA PRO A 72 -6.86 -1.08 6.59
C PRO A 72 -8.04 -1.71 5.87
N THR A 73 -9.14 -1.92 6.57
CA THR A 73 -10.33 -2.45 5.92
C THR A 73 -11.15 -1.37 5.24
N SER A 74 -10.77 -0.12 5.43
CA SER A 74 -11.42 0.97 4.72
C SER A 74 -10.35 1.84 4.09
N GLY A 75 -10.76 2.71 3.20
CA GLY A 75 -9.83 3.54 2.49
C GLY A 75 -10.46 4.09 1.23
N PHE A 76 -9.62 4.35 0.25
CA PHE A 76 -10.05 4.96 -1.00
C PHE A 76 -9.64 4.10 -2.18
N LEU A 77 -10.44 4.16 -3.21
CA LEU A 77 -10.11 3.50 -4.46
C LEU A 77 -9.68 4.58 -5.44
N LEU A 78 -8.45 4.50 -5.89
CA LEU A 78 -7.89 5.51 -6.78
C LEU A 78 -7.53 4.87 -8.11
N PHE A 79 -7.50 5.68 -9.16
CA PHE A 79 -7.10 5.22 -10.47
C PHE A 79 -5.98 6.10 -10.97
N LEU A 80 -4.81 5.52 -11.13
CA LEU A 80 -3.62 6.29 -11.45
C LEU A 80 -2.82 5.64 -12.57
N PRO A 81 -2.17 6.45 -13.40
CA PRO A 81 -1.27 5.89 -14.40
C PRO A 81 0.03 5.48 -13.72
N GLU A 82 0.76 4.60 -14.37
CA GLU A 82 1.97 4.06 -13.80
C GLU A 82 2.96 5.14 -13.41
N LYS A 83 3.03 6.20 -14.16
CA LYS A 83 4.01 7.25 -13.87
C LYS A 83 3.78 7.94 -12.53
N ASP A 84 2.57 7.83 -12.00
CA ASP A 84 2.25 8.45 -10.72
C ASP A 84 2.35 7.47 -9.57
N ILE A 85 2.88 6.29 -9.81
CA ILE A 85 2.98 5.25 -8.80
C ILE A 85 4.45 4.90 -8.61
N VAL A 86 4.88 4.84 -7.36
CA VAL A 86 6.22 4.37 -7.05
C VAL A 86 6.08 2.99 -6.45
N PHE A 87 6.47 1.97 -7.20
CA PHE A 87 6.32 0.60 -6.73
C PHE A 87 7.37 0.31 -5.67
N LEU A 88 6.95 -0.42 -4.65
CA LEU A 88 7.85 -0.76 -3.57
C LEU A 88 8.36 -2.19 -3.76
N ASP A 89 9.54 -2.44 -3.23
CA ASP A 89 10.10 -3.79 -3.31
C ASP A 89 9.66 -4.65 -2.15
N MET A 90 9.17 -4.03 -1.07
CA MET A 90 8.73 -4.82 0.06
C MET A 90 7.45 -5.59 -0.29
N SER A 91 7.20 -6.64 0.45
CA SER A 91 6.01 -7.45 0.20
C SER A 91 4.76 -6.69 0.60
N VAL A 92 3.64 -7.14 0.07
CA VAL A 92 2.36 -6.58 0.45
C VAL A 92 2.15 -6.75 1.96
N GLU A 93 2.58 -7.88 2.50
CA GLU A 93 2.43 -8.12 3.92
C GLU A 93 3.24 -7.12 4.75
N ASP A 94 4.46 -6.84 4.34
CA ASP A 94 5.28 -5.89 5.07
C ASP A 94 4.70 -4.49 4.97
N ALA A 95 4.19 -4.13 3.82
CA ALA A 95 3.60 -2.82 3.65
C ALA A 95 2.34 -2.69 4.50
N ALA A 96 1.57 -3.77 4.63
CA ALA A 96 0.39 -3.73 5.47
C ALA A 96 0.76 -3.53 6.93
N LYS A 97 1.86 -4.13 7.38
CA LYS A 97 2.30 -3.92 8.74
C LYS A 97 2.67 -2.47 8.97
N LEU A 98 3.27 -1.86 7.98
CA LEU A 98 3.62 -0.46 8.08
C LEU A 98 2.37 0.41 8.22
N VAL A 99 1.35 0.12 7.43
CA VAL A 99 0.11 0.86 7.47
C VAL A 99 -0.60 0.67 8.81
N ILE A 100 -0.72 -0.57 9.24
CA ILE A 100 -1.46 -0.89 10.44
C ILE A 100 -0.78 -0.32 11.67
N SER A 101 0.52 -0.24 11.65
CA SER A 101 1.27 0.27 12.78
C SER A 101 1.45 1.78 12.72
N ALA A 102 0.87 2.43 11.74
CA ALA A 102 1.04 3.87 11.55
C ALA A 102 2.49 4.26 11.40
N GLY A 103 3.24 3.39 10.76
CA GLY A 103 4.65 3.68 10.49
C GLY A 103 5.59 3.30 11.62
N LEU A 104 5.08 2.75 12.70
CA LEU A 104 5.95 2.42 13.82
C LEU A 104 6.74 1.13 13.59
N VAL A 105 6.22 0.22 12.80
CA VAL A 105 6.90 -1.02 12.49
C VAL A 105 7.41 -0.94 11.06
N THR A 106 8.71 -0.89 10.89
CA THR A 106 9.30 -0.77 9.57
C THR A 106 9.93 -2.09 9.18
N PRO A 107 9.59 -2.63 8.03
CA PRO A 107 10.19 -3.89 7.62
C PRO A 107 11.66 -3.69 7.31
N LYS A 108 12.42 -4.76 7.45
CA LYS A 108 13.81 -4.69 7.12
C LYS A 108 13.95 -4.61 5.62
N ASP A 109 14.83 -3.75 5.19
CA ASP A 109 15.09 -3.61 3.78
C ASP A 109 16.02 -4.72 3.37
N ILE A 110 15.58 -5.56 2.48
CA ILE A 110 16.39 -6.66 2.02
C ILE A 110 17.69 -6.20 1.43
N LEU A 111 17.68 -5.07 0.79
CA LEU A 111 18.87 -4.56 0.15
C LEU A 111 19.63 -3.60 1.04
N SER A 112 19.20 -3.43 2.26
CA SER A 112 19.84 -2.44 3.10
C SER A 112 21.26 -2.86 3.42
N THR A 113 22.10 -1.89 3.53
CA THR A 113 23.46 -2.13 3.89
C THR A 113 23.76 -1.23 5.06
N PRO A 114 24.80 -1.56 5.78
CA PRO A 114 25.12 -0.79 6.95
C PRO A 114 25.27 0.68 6.70
N LYS A 115 25.67 1.05 5.54
CA LYS A 115 25.90 2.44 5.30
C LYS A 115 24.65 3.26 5.29
N THR A 116 23.53 2.64 5.14
CA THR A 116 22.33 3.43 5.06
C THR A 116 22.02 4.10 6.36
N LYS A 117 22.57 3.65 7.42
CA LYS A 117 22.26 4.23 8.65
C LYS A 117 22.73 5.62 8.79
N ASN A 118 23.55 6.05 7.95
CA ASN A 118 24.00 7.38 8.05
C ASN A 118 23.02 8.38 7.75
N ILE A 119 22.08 7.93 7.28
CA ILE A 119 21.11 8.85 6.96
C ILE A 119 20.49 9.42 8.10
N LYS A 120 20.72 9.45 8.68
CA LYS A 120 20.16 9.91 9.61
C LYS A 120 20.02 11.02 9.96
N LYS A 121 20.28 11.03 9.66
CA LYS A 121 20.04 11.76 9.86
C LYS A 121 19.77 12.19 9.91
#